data_b0ef35b4397b8aa46f14286e5465f393
#
_entry.id   b0ef35b4397b8aa46f14286e5465f393
#
_cell.length_a   1.000
_cell.length_b   1.000
_cell.length_c   1.000
_cell.angle_alpha   90.00
_cell.angle_beta   90.00
_cell.angle_gamma   90.00
#
_symmetry.space_group_name_H-M   'P 1'
#
loop_
_entity.id
_entity.type
_entity.pdbx_description
1 polymer ?
#
loop_
_entity_poly.entity_id
_entity_poly.type
_entity_poly.pdbx_seq_one_letter_code
_entity_poly.pdbx_strand_id
1 'polypeptide(L)'
;RTKEILKSTFKKAIDELTVQDKGTAEVKDFISLKLSKPKIAENQSFLIPKKSVFNKIIGDNPFELELAAAMENKFADVIAYAKNTMGEGGINFKIEYQAEDGNIREYYPDFFVKTAENTFFILETKGREDLDDVRKIKRLFTWCTDINKAQSQYTYTPVYIKQEKWVDVKYQIKSFKEIVDIFEEK
;
A
#
# COMPACT_ATOMS: atom_id res chain seq x y z
N ARG A 1 -32.81 -12.57 14.43
CA ARG A 1 -31.85 -13.65 14.10
C ARG A 1 -31.95 -14.10 12.62
N THR A 2 -33.15 -14.51 12.16
CA THR A 2 -33.36 -14.94 10.76
C THR A 2 -33.08 -13.85 9.72
N LYS A 3 -33.48 -12.60 10.03
CA LYS A 3 -33.28 -11.43 9.14
C LYS A 3 -31.84 -11.05 8.96
N GLU A 4 -31.00 -11.24 9.98
CA GLU A 4 -29.55 -10.98 9.94
C GLU A 4 -28.80 -12.07 9.16
N ILE A 5 -29.23 -13.33 9.34
CA ILE A 5 -28.70 -14.48 8.58
C ILE A 5 -28.98 -14.28 7.07
N LEU A 6 -30.22 -13.92 6.72
CA LEU A 6 -30.58 -13.63 5.33
C LEU A 6 -29.77 -12.49 4.75
N LYS A 7 -29.58 -11.36 5.48
CA LYS A 7 -28.75 -10.24 5.04
C LYS A 7 -27.29 -10.65 4.81
N SER A 8 -26.71 -11.40 5.74
CA SER A 8 -25.32 -11.85 5.61
C SER A 8 -25.13 -12.83 4.45
N THR A 9 -26.10 -13.75 4.24
CA THR A 9 -26.07 -14.70 3.12
C THR A 9 -26.20 -13.99 1.77
N PHE A 10 -27.13 -13.01 1.67
CA PHE A 10 -27.27 -12.21 0.45
C PHE A 10 -26.04 -11.37 0.16
N LYS A 11 -25.47 -10.72 1.18
CA LYS A 11 -24.25 -9.94 1.03
C LYS A 11 -23.09 -10.82 0.54
N LYS A 12 -22.89 -11.98 1.17
CA LYS A 12 -21.85 -12.92 0.78
C LYS A 12 -22.02 -13.40 -0.68
N ALA A 13 -23.24 -13.73 -1.10
CA ALA A 13 -23.51 -14.13 -2.47
C ALA A 13 -23.27 -13.00 -3.48
N ILE A 14 -23.61 -11.74 -3.13
CA ILE A 14 -23.30 -10.57 -3.97
C ILE A 14 -21.80 -10.34 -4.04
N ASP A 15 -21.08 -10.41 -2.93
CA ASP A 15 -19.63 -10.25 -2.85
C ASP A 15 -18.91 -11.34 -3.70
N GLU A 16 -19.33 -12.60 -3.59
CA GLU A 16 -18.81 -13.71 -4.42
C GLU A 16 -19.03 -13.47 -5.92
N LEU A 17 -20.19 -12.93 -6.32
CA LEU A 17 -20.47 -12.57 -7.71
C LEU A 17 -19.71 -11.34 -8.19
N THR A 18 -19.39 -10.40 -7.29
CA THR A 18 -18.68 -9.16 -7.61
C THR A 18 -17.17 -9.39 -7.80
N VAL A 19 -16.59 -10.40 -7.15
CA VAL A 19 -15.16 -10.75 -7.21
C VAL A 19 -14.84 -11.79 -8.29
N GLN A 20 -15.70 -11.99 -9.27
CA GLN A 20 -15.35 -12.83 -10.42
C GLN A 20 -14.23 -12.20 -11.22
N ASP A 21 -13.11 -12.92 -11.35
CA ASP A 21 -12.03 -12.57 -12.27
C ASP A 21 -12.56 -12.67 -13.72
N LYS A 22 -12.73 -11.51 -14.35
CA LYS A 22 -13.16 -11.43 -15.76
C LYS A 22 -12.00 -11.58 -16.74
N GLY A 23 -10.79 -11.85 -16.25
CA GLY A 23 -9.59 -12.09 -17.05
C GLY A 23 -9.01 -10.86 -17.75
N THR A 24 -9.61 -9.67 -17.58
CA THR A 24 -9.13 -8.41 -18.15
C THR A 24 -9.15 -7.29 -17.12
N ALA A 25 -8.06 -6.55 -17.05
CA ALA A 25 -7.96 -5.32 -16.25
C ALA A 25 -8.02 -4.09 -17.18
N GLU A 26 -8.68 -3.02 -16.74
CA GLU A 26 -8.80 -1.76 -17.45
C GLU A 26 -8.42 -0.60 -16.53
N VAL A 27 -7.62 0.34 -17.03
CA VAL A 27 -7.32 1.59 -16.32
C VAL A 27 -8.50 2.54 -16.49
N LYS A 28 -9.22 2.82 -15.41
CA LYS A 28 -10.41 3.68 -15.44
C LYS A 28 -10.12 5.12 -15.03
N ASP A 29 -9.17 5.31 -14.10
CA ASP A 29 -8.92 6.62 -13.52
C ASP A 29 -7.50 6.74 -12.98
N PHE A 30 -7.09 7.97 -12.67
CA PHE A 30 -5.78 8.32 -12.13
C PHE A 30 -5.92 9.18 -10.88
N ILE A 31 -5.13 8.88 -9.86
CA ILE A 31 -5.04 9.69 -8.65
C ILE A 31 -3.87 10.66 -8.80
N SER A 32 -4.16 11.96 -8.78
CA SER A 32 -3.11 12.98 -8.79
C SER A 32 -2.66 13.32 -7.37
N LEU A 33 -1.45 12.92 -7.00
CA LEU A 33 -0.88 13.20 -5.67
C LEU A 33 -0.76 14.70 -5.39
N LYS A 34 -0.62 15.54 -6.41
CA LYS A 34 -0.53 17.02 -6.27
C LYS A 34 -1.82 17.66 -5.76
N LEU A 35 -2.95 16.99 -5.95
CA LEU A 35 -4.26 17.47 -5.50
C LEU A 35 -4.58 17.02 -4.08
N SER A 36 -3.83 16.07 -3.54
CA SER A 36 -4.03 15.57 -2.19
C SER A 36 -3.48 16.56 -1.16
N LYS A 37 -4.27 16.85 -0.12
CA LYS A 37 -3.93 17.75 0.99
C LYS A 37 -4.36 17.09 2.31
N PRO A 38 -3.64 16.06 2.76
CA PRO A 38 -4.01 15.31 3.95
C PRO A 38 -4.05 16.22 5.18
N LYS A 39 -5.08 16.08 5.98
CA LYS A 39 -5.21 16.77 7.26
C LYS A 39 -4.34 16.08 8.31
N ILE A 40 -3.66 16.87 9.13
CA ILE A 40 -2.74 16.41 10.18
C ILE A 40 -3.26 16.92 11.52
N ALA A 41 -3.43 16.03 12.50
CA ALA A 41 -3.74 16.44 13.87
C ALA A 41 -2.49 17.01 14.57
N GLU A 42 -2.71 17.97 15.49
CA GLU A 42 -1.62 18.71 16.16
C GLU A 42 -0.62 17.80 16.91
N ASN A 43 -1.09 16.66 17.43
CA ASN A 43 -0.29 15.76 18.26
C ASN A 43 0.29 14.54 17.51
N GLN A 44 0.18 14.50 16.19
CA GLN A 44 0.75 13.41 15.40
C GLN A 44 2.24 13.60 15.19
N SER A 45 3.01 12.53 15.40
CA SER A 45 4.42 12.49 15.00
C SER A 45 4.53 12.56 13.48
N PHE A 46 5.47 13.37 12.98
CA PHE A 46 5.66 13.54 11.54
C PHE A 46 7.13 13.71 11.17
N LEU A 47 7.42 13.45 9.91
CA LEU A 47 8.68 13.75 9.24
C LEU A 47 8.46 14.94 8.28
N ILE A 48 9.43 15.84 8.19
CA ILE A 48 9.48 16.89 7.16
C ILE A 48 10.32 16.36 6.00
N PRO A 49 9.71 15.95 4.88
CA PRO A 49 10.42 15.35 3.77
C PRO A 49 10.94 16.38 2.78
N LYS A 50 11.97 15.97 2.01
CA LYS A 50 12.46 16.66 0.80
C LYS A 50 12.11 15.88 -0.47
N LYS A 51 11.94 14.55 -0.34
CA LYS A 51 11.64 13.63 -1.45
C LYS A 51 10.15 13.31 -1.59
N SER A 52 9.25 14.03 -0.93
CA SER A 52 7.80 13.81 -1.04
C SER A 52 7.08 15.00 -1.63
N VAL A 53 5.93 14.72 -2.27
CA VAL A 53 4.99 15.77 -2.71
C VAL A 53 4.28 16.46 -1.55
N PHE A 54 4.29 15.83 -0.37
CA PHE A 54 3.72 16.38 0.85
C PHE A 54 4.78 17.09 1.68
N ASN A 55 4.40 18.16 2.33
CA ASN A 55 5.29 18.91 3.23
C ASN A 55 5.47 18.24 4.61
N LYS A 56 4.67 17.24 4.92
CA LYS A 56 4.78 16.41 6.12
C LYS A 56 4.36 14.98 5.80
N ILE A 57 5.06 14.01 6.35
CA ILE A 57 4.70 12.59 6.34
C ILE A 57 4.34 12.20 7.75
N ILE A 58 3.17 11.64 7.92
CA ILE A 58 2.66 11.09 9.18
C ILE A 58 2.76 9.58 9.10
N GLY A 59 3.21 8.92 10.16
CA GLY A 59 3.08 7.47 10.29
C GLY A 59 1.91 7.14 11.20
N ASP A 60 1.18 6.11 10.86
CA ASP A 60 0.15 5.54 11.72
C ASP A 60 0.79 4.81 12.93
N ASN A 61 2.07 4.47 12.79
CA ASN A 61 2.90 3.87 13.82
C ASN A 61 4.38 4.29 13.68
N PRO A 62 5.22 4.03 14.72
CA PRO A 62 6.65 4.39 14.68
C PRO A 62 7.45 3.70 13.57
N PHE A 63 7.08 2.48 13.17
CA PHE A 63 7.77 1.74 12.13
C PHE A 63 7.63 2.42 10.76
N GLU A 64 6.45 2.90 10.43
CA GLU A 64 6.23 3.65 9.19
C GLU A 64 7.07 4.93 9.13
N LEU A 65 7.16 5.67 10.23
CA LEU A 65 8.02 6.87 10.29
C LEU A 65 9.50 6.52 10.19
N GLU A 66 9.95 5.41 10.77
CA GLU A 66 11.33 4.93 10.65
C GLU A 66 11.66 4.58 9.20
N LEU A 67 10.75 3.86 8.51
CA LEU A 67 10.92 3.53 7.10
C LEU A 67 10.92 4.81 6.22
N ALA A 68 10.01 5.74 6.48
CA ALA A 68 9.97 7.02 5.79
C ALA A 68 11.28 7.81 5.99
N ALA A 69 11.81 7.82 7.20
CA ALA A 69 13.11 8.46 7.50
C ALA A 69 14.28 7.78 6.77
N ALA A 70 14.25 6.45 6.61
CA ALA A 70 15.25 5.74 5.83
C ALA A 70 15.16 6.08 4.34
N MET A 71 13.95 6.13 3.76
CA MET A 71 13.73 6.56 2.38
C MET A 71 14.21 7.99 2.15
N GLU A 72 13.97 8.88 3.10
CA GLU A 72 14.36 10.29 3.03
C GLU A 72 15.88 10.48 3.09
N ASN A 73 16.55 9.85 4.06
CA ASN A 73 17.91 10.22 4.46
C ASN A 73 18.97 9.19 4.05
N LYS A 74 18.59 7.93 3.86
CA LYS A 74 19.56 6.84 3.69
C LYS A 74 19.58 6.29 2.27
N PHE A 75 18.43 6.21 1.60
CA PHE A 75 18.32 5.56 0.30
C PHE A 75 18.42 6.57 -0.83
N ALA A 76 19.64 6.69 -1.40
CA ALA A 76 19.90 7.63 -2.49
C ALA A 76 19.13 7.30 -3.78
N ASP A 77 18.77 6.04 -3.98
CA ASP A 77 18.00 5.55 -5.12
C ASP A 77 16.50 5.86 -5.03
N VAL A 78 16.00 6.34 -3.89
CA VAL A 78 14.63 6.87 -3.80
C VAL A 78 14.57 8.28 -4.36
N ILE A 79 13.87 8.45 -5.48
CA ILE A 79 13.67 9.75 -6.14
C ILE A 79 12.53 10.52 -5.44
N ALA A 80 11.42 9.82 -5.18
CA ALA A 80 10.27 10.40 -4.51
C ALA A 80 9.46 9.30 -3.78
N TYR A 81 8.71 9.71 -2.74
CA TYR A 81 7.77 8.83 -2.08
C TYR A 81 6.55 9.59 -1.55
N ALA A 82 5.47 8.87 -1.28
CA ALA A 82 4.27 9.42 -0.67
C ALA A 82 3.64 8.40 0.28
N LYS A 83 3.21 8.84 1.47
CA LYS A 83 2.35 8.04 2.36
C LYS A 83 0.94 8.05 1.81
N ASN A 84 0.34 6.88 1.68
CA ASN A 84 -1.08 6.76 1.35
C ASN A 84 -1.91 7.13 2.58
N THR A 85 -2.49 8.31 2.56
CA THR A 85 -3.30 8.83 3.66
C THR A 85 -4.78 8.64 3.37
N MET A 86 -5.52 8.18 4.35
CA MET A 86 -6.97 8.05 4.30
C MET A 86 -7.68 9.32 4.76
N GLY A 87 -8.94 9.48 4.38
CA GLY A 87 -9.82 10.55 4.85
C GLY A 87 -9.81 11.79 3.97
N GLU A 88 -10.33 12.89 4.51
CA GLU A 88 -10.50 14.12 3.75
C GLU A 88 -9.16 14.71 3.30
N GLY A 89 -9.03 14.92 2.00
CA GLY A 89 -7.80 15.41 1.37
C GLY A 89 -6.68 14.39 1.26
N GLY A 90 -6.86 13.16 1.72
CA GLY A 90 -5.90 12.08 1.56
C GLY A 90 -5.82 11.55 0.13
N ILE A 91 -4.84 10.68 -0.12
CA ILE A 91 -4.71 9.98 -1.41
C ILE A 91 -5.86 9.01 -1.60
N ASN A 92 -6.25 8.31 -0.54
CA ASN A 92 -7.36 7.35 -0.52
C ASN A 92 -7.21 6.24 -1.58
N PHE A 93 -5.99 5.88 -1.95
CA PHE A 93 -5.78 4.73 -2.82
C PHE A 93 -6.11 3.45 -2.04
N LYS A 94 -6.98 2.65 -2.61
CA LYS A 94 -7.48 1.43 -1.99
C LYS A 94 -7.58 0.29 -2.98
N ILE A 95 -7.46 -0.92 -2.47
CA ILE A 95 -7.63 -2.16 -3.21
C ILE A 95 -8.70 -2.97 -2.49
N GLU A 96 -9.72 -3.42 -3.20
CA GLU A 96 -10.72 -4.30 -2.64
C GLU A 96 -10.20 -5.74 -2.58
N TYR A 97 -10.45 -6.41 -1.45
CA TYR A 97 -10.11 -7.82 -1.26
C TYR A 97 -11.24 -8.56 -0.54
N GLN A 98 -11.30 -9.87 -0.74
CA GLN A 98 -12.23 -10.72 -0.02
C GLN A 98 -11.59 -11.19 1.30
N ALA A 99 -12.18 -10.78 2.42
CA ALA A 99 -11.74 -11.13 3.76
C ALA A 99 -12.04 -12.61 4.08
N GLU A 100 -11.51 -13.11 5.20
CA GLU A 100 -11.71 -14.50 5.63
C GLU A 100 -13.20 -14.86 5.81
N ASP A 101 -14.00 -13.92 6.28
CA ASP A 101 -15.45 -14.06 6.45
C ASP A 101 -16.24 -13.98 5.14
N GLY A 102 -15.56 -13.85 3.99
CA GLY A 102 -16.15 -13.75 2.65
C GLY A 102 -16.67 -12.37 2.29
N ASN A 103 -16.58 -11.36 3.18
CA ASN A 103 -16.99 -10.00 2.88
C ASN A 103 -15.93 -9.27 2.06
N ILE A 104 -16.36 -8.37 1.17
CA ILE A 104 -15.46 -7.45 0.49
C ILE A 104 -15.09 -6.30 1.45
N ARG A 105 -13.80 -6.07 1.58
CA ARG A 105 -13.22 -4.98 2.39
C ARG A 105 -12.23 -4.18 1.58
N GLU A 106 -12.00 -2.96 2.02
CA GLU A 106 -10.99 -2.06 1.45
C GLU A 106 -9.67 -2.22 2.19
N TYR A 107 -8.59 -2.26 1.43
CA TYR A 107 -7.22 -2.31 1.89
C TYR A 107 -6.46 -1.10 1.36
N TYR A 108 -5.69 -0.46 2.19
CA TYR A 108 -4.95 0.77 1.89
C TYR A 108 -3.45 0.50 2.10
N PRO A 109 -2.68 0.23 1.04
CA PRO A 109 -1.22 0.12 1.13
C PRO A 109 -0.60 1.39 1.70
N ASP A 110 0.53 1.27 2.41
CA ASP A 110 1.09 2.39 3.19
C ASP A 110 1.80 3.45 2.35
N PHE A 111 2.65 3.04 1.41
CA PHE A 111 3.49 3.99 0.67
C PHE A 111 3.55 3.70 -0.82
N PHE A 112 3.80 4.78 -1.58
CA PHE A 112 4.25 4.74 -2.95
C PHE A 112 5.69 5.23 -3.01
N VAL A 113 6.57 4.50 -3.67
CA VAL A 113 7.99 4.86 -3.81
C VAL A 113 8.38 4.86 -5.28
N LYS A 114 9.08 5.90 -5.70
CA LYS A 114 9.59 6.05 -7.06
C LYS A 114 11.12 5.99 -7.02
N THR A 115 11.72 5.07 -7.79
CA THR A 115 13.18 4.89 -7.88
C THR A 115 13.74 5.17 -9.28
N ALA A 116 12.88 5.20 -10.30
CA ALA A 116 13.22 5.58 -11.66
C ALA A 116 12.04 6.34 -12.29
N GLU A 117 12.21 6.87 -13.50
CA GLU A 117 11.18 7.69 -14.13
C GLU A 117 9.82 6.98 -14.21
N ASN A 118 9.83 5.71 -14.58
CA ASN A 118 8.62 4.91 -14.81
C ASN A 118 8.49 3.71 -13.85
N THR A 119 9.24 3.69 -12.75
CA THR A 119 9.26 2.56 -11.80
C THR A 119 8.73 2.99 -10.45
N PHE A 120 7.65 2.34 -10.03
CA PHE A 120 6.97 2.57 -8.76
C PHE A 120 6.87 1.30 -7.95
N PHE A 121 7.01 1.44 -6.65
CA PHE A 121 6.77 0.38 -5.68
C PHE A 121 5.59 0.77 -4.79
N ILE A 122 4.74 -0.21 -4.52
CA ILE A 122 3.63 -0.06 -3.58
C ILE A 122 3.98 -0.88 -2.35
N LEU A 123 4.19 -0.17 -1.24
CA LEU A 123 4.66 -0.76 0.00
C LEU A 123 3.53 -0.97 0.98
N GLU A 124 3.55 -2.13 1.59
CA GLU A 124 2.84 -2.45 2.81
C GLU A 124 3.83 -2.73 3.92
N THR A 125 3.63 -2.10 5.08
CA THR A 125 4.40 -2.35 6.29
C THR A 125 3.56 -3.12 7.29
N LYS A 126 4.14 -4.09 7.98
CA LYS A 126 3.40 -4.89 8.95
C LYS A 126 4.19 -5.11 10.23
N GLY A 127 3.64 -4.60 11.33
CA GLY A 127 4.16 -4.86 12.66
C GLY A 127 3.70 -6.22 13.18
N ARG A 128 2.40 -6.43 13.26
CA ARG A 128 1.80 -7.68 13.74
C ARG A 128 0.80 -8.19 12.70
N GLU A 129 0.99 -9.42 12.25
CA GLU A 129 0.12 -10.05 11.25
C GLU A 129 -1.26 -10.38 11.82
N ASP A 130 -2.28 -10.24 10.99
CA ASP A 130 -3.64 -10.71 11.22
C ASP A 130 -4.08 -11.76 10.16
N LEU A 131 -5.23 -12.38 10.36
CA LEU A 131 -5.74 -13.46 9.49
C LEU A 131 -6.02 -13.00 8.06
N ASP A 132 -6.29 -11.72 7.86
CA ASP A 132 -6.60 -11.16 6.54
C ASP A 132 -5.34 -10.70 5.77
N ASP A 133 -4.18 -10.62 6.42
CA ASP A 133 -2.97 -10.06 5.79
C ASP A 133 -2.52 -10.85 4.56
N VAL A 134 -2.55 -12.18 4.61
CA VAL A 134 -2.24 -13.02 3.45
C VAL A 134 -3.14 -12.69 2.26
N ARG A 135 -4.42 -12.40 2.49
CA ARG A 135 -5.39 -12.04 1.44
C ARG A 135 -5.13 -10.65 0.88
N LYS A 136 -4.84 -9.68 1.75
CA LYS A 136 -4.46 -8.29 1.37
C LYS A 136 -3.22 -8.31 0.49
N ILE A 137 -2.17 -9.01 0.94
CA ILE A 137 -0.89 -9.10 0.22
C ILE A 137 -1.09 -9.77 -1.13
N LYS A 138 -1.73 -10.94 -1.18
CA LYS A 138 -2.05 -11.61 -2.43
C LYS A 138 -2.81 -10.69 -3.39
N ARG A 139 -3.76 -9.89 -2.88
CA ARG A 139 -4.52 -8.96 -3.71
C ARG A 139 -3.68 -7.79 -4.20
N LEU A 140 -2.73 -7.29 -3.40
CA LEU A 140 -1.76 -6.28 -3.82
C LEU A 140 -0.89 -6.79 -4.99
N PHE A 141 -0.37 -8.02 -4.88
CA PHE A 141 0.42 -8.66 -5.95
C PHE A 141 -0.40 -8.82 -7.24
N THR A 142 -1.65 -9.29 -7.10
CA THR A 142 -2.57 -9.40 -8.24
C THR A 142 -2.84 -8.03 -8.86
N TRP A 143 -3.10 -7.00 -8.06
CA TRP A 143 -3.34 -5.64 -8.55
C TRP A 143 -2.14 -5.10 -9.34
N CYS A 144 -0.92 -5.27 -8.82
CA CYS A 144 0.29 -4.86 -9.53
C CYS A 144 0.46 -5.63 -10.86
N THR A 145 0.16 -6.91 -10.88
CA THR A 145 0.17 -7.73 -12.10
C THR A 145 -0.84 -7.23 -13.12
N ASP A 146 -2.05 -6.92 -12.67
CA ASP A 146 -3.16 -6.49 -13.53
C ASP A 146 -2.88 -5.11 -14.13
N ILE A 147 -2.43 -4.14 -13.32
CA ILE A 147 -2.11 -2.79 -13.80
C ILE A 147 -0.93 -2.81 -14.78
N ASN A 148 0.08 -3.64 -14.55
CA ASN A 148 1.23 -3.78 -15.45
C ASN A 148 0.84 -4.42 -16.80
N LYS A 149 -0.20 -5.25 -16.83
CA LYS A 149 -0.77 -5.77 -18.08
C LYS A 149 -1.66 -4.77 -18.81
N ALA A 150 -2.40 -3.95 -18.05
CA ALA A 150 -3.38 -3.00 -18.59
C ALA A 150 -2.73 -1.74 -19.20
N GLN A 151 -1.48 -1.45 -18.88
CA GLN A 151 -0.72 -0.31 -19.40
C GLN A 151 0.78 -0.64 -19.48
N SER A 152 1.54 0.10 -20.29
CA SER A 152 2.97 -0.11 -20.51
C SER A 152 3.85 1.09 -20.14
N GLN A 153 3.25 2.17 -19.67
CA GLN A 153 3.97 3.40 -19.35
C GLN A 153 4.75 3.30 -18.05
N TYR A 154 4.18 2.59 -17.06
CA TYR A 154 4.75 2.47 -15.72
C TYR A 154 4.86 1.02 -15.29
N THR A 155 5.84 0.73 -14.44
CA THR A 155 5.98 -0.56 -13.76
C THR A 155 5.65 -0.39 -12.29
N TYR A 156 4.75 -1.22 -11.78
CA TYR A 156 4.35 -1.26 -10.37
C TYR A 156 4.78 -2.58 -9.75
N THR A 157 5.53 -2.51 -8.67
CA THR A 157 6.04 -3.69 -7.94
C THR A 157 5.55 -3.63 -6.48
N PRO A 158 4.91 -4.68 -5.96
CA PRO A 158 4.51 -4.75 -4.57
C PRO A 158 5.71 -5.07 -3.68
N VAL A 159 5.78 -4.48 -2.49
CA VAL A 159 6.80 -4.80 -1.47
C VAL A 159 6.13 -4.91 -0.11
N TYR A 160 6.29 -6.07 0.54
CA TYR A 160 5.76 -6.33 1.86
C TYR A 160 6.88 -6.36 2.91
N ILE A 161 6.88 -5.38 3.82
CA ILE A 161 7.96 -5.19 4.78
C ILE A 161 7.48 -5.57 6.17
N LYS A 162 7.90 -6.75 6.67
CA LYS A 162 7.65 -7.19 8.04
C LYS A 162 8.60 -6.48 9.00
N GLN A 163 8.06 -5.90 10.06
CA GLN A 163 8.84 -5.16 11.06
C GLN A 163 9.93 -6.03 11.72
N GLU A 164 9.63 -7.29 12.01
CA GLU A 164 10.58 -8.23 12.59
C GLU A 164 11.84 -8.33 11.71
N LYS A 165 11.66 -8.66 10.44
CA LYS A 165 12.76 -8.77 9.48
C LYS A 165 13.46 -7.42 9.23
N TRP A 166 12.70 -6.31 9.24
CA TRP A 166 13.27 -4.97 9.11
C TRP A 166 14.23 -4.65 10.25
N VAL A 167 13.89 -4.94 11.50
CA VAL A 167 14.74 -4.68 12.66
C VAL A 167 16.09 -5.39 12.52
N ASP A 168 16.13 -6.59 11.98
CA ASP A 168 17.36 -7.37 11.79
C ASP A 168 18.30 -6.78 10.72
N VAL A 169 17.72 -6.19 9.67
CA VAL A 169 18.48 -5.79 8.47
C VAL A 169 18.65 -4.28 8.30
N LYS A 170 17.86 -3.46 8.96
CA LYS A 170 17.79 -1.99 8.74
C LYS A 170 19.12 -1.25 8.81
N TYR A 171 20.06 -1.71 9.63
CA TYR A 171 21.38 -1.08 9.75
C TYR A 171 22.33 -1.48 8.61
N GLN A 172 22.09 -2.58 7.95
CA GLN A 172 22.92 -3.14 6.88
C GLN A 172 22.48 -2.61 5.51
N ILE A 173 21.17 -2.42 5.30
CA ILE A 173 20.57 -1.93 4.06
C ILE A 173 21.08 -0.51 3.75
N LYS A 174 21.53 -0.26 2.53
CA LYS A 174 22.06 1.05 2.06
C LYS A 174 21.23 1.65 0.94
N SER A 175 20.36 0.88 0.30
CA SER A 175 19.53 1.31 -0.83
C SER A 175 18.11 0.74 -0.71
N PHE A 176 17.18 1.37 -1.40
CA PHE A 176 15.82 0.85 -1.52
C PHE A 176 15.78 -0.44 -2.34
N LYS A 177 16.67 -0.57 -3.32
CA LYS A 177 16.82 -1.81 -4.09
C LYS A 177 17.12 -3.01 -3.18
N GLU A 178 18.00 -2.85 -2.19
CA GLU A 178 18.27 -3.93 -1.22
C GLU A 178 17.03 -4.30 -0.38
N ILE A 179 16.13 -3.34 -0.08
CA ILE A 179 14.83 -3.67 0.51
C ILE A 179 14.05 -4.58 -0.43
N VAL A 180 13.92 -4.21 -1.69
CA VAL A 180 13.19 -5.02 -2.67
C VAL A 180 13.76 -6.43 -2.73
N ASP A 181 15.09 -6.56 -2.86
CA ASP A 181 15.78 -7.86 -2.96
C ASP A 181 15.60 -8.74 -1.71
N ILE A 182 15.55 -8.12 -0.51
CA ILE A 182 15.40 -8.82 0.78
C ILE A 182 13.95 -9.22 1.06
N PHE A 183 12.99 -8.36 0.69
CA PHE A 183 11.57 -8.52 0.99
C PHE A 183 10.75 -9.01 -0.20
N GLU A 184 11.39 -9.32 -1.33
CA GLU A 184 10.72 -9.96 -2.46
C GLU A 184 10.17 -11.32 -2.01
N GLU A 185 8.85 -11.46 -2.01
CA GLU A 185 8.20 -12.75 -1.79
C GLU A 185 8.33 -13.58 -3.08
N LYS A 186 8.99 -14.73 -2.98
CA LYS A 186 9.14 -15.71 -4.07
C LYS A 186 7.95 -16.64 -4.11
#